data_efa4c9b297e114bf992a4b54d6048e22
#
_entry.id   efa4c9b297e114bf992a4b54d6048e22
#
_cell.length_a   1.000
_cell.length_b   1.000
_cell.length_c   1.000
_cell.angle_alpha   90.00
_cell.angle_beta   90.00
_cell.angle_gamma   90.00
#
_symmetry.space_group_name_H-M   'P 1'
#
loop_
_entity.id
_entity.type
_entity.pdbx_description
1 polymer ?
#
loop_
_entity_poly.entity_id
_entity_poly.type
_entity_poly.pdbx_seq_one_letter_code
_entity_poly.pdbx_strand_id
1 'polypeptide(L)'
;MLNQKPDDLGERLRQLRVARSFSMRQLAQVSGLSANALSMIERGLSSPSVSTLYKLADALEVPVTKFFGTEQEKQQVIFLRAREGVRIPIVRGIWEGRGGEKFVGRVEPFVLTLEAGADSGAAAMIHSGHEFVFCLTGSIEYEVEGQGYQLEPGDSLLFAAHLSHRWRNAGKAVSSLLVVLSGFDALDQTTAVQLHKPSV
;
A
#
# COMPACT_ATOMS: atom_id res chain seq x y z
N MET A 1 15.97 0.42 24.99
CA MET A 1 15.83 -0.71 24.05
C MET A 1 14.43 -1.27 24.24
N LEU A 2 13.45 -0.80 23.50
CA LEU A 2 12.09 -1.34 23.50
C LEU A 2 12.08 -2.48 22.47
N ASN A 3 11.96 -3.68 22.98
CA ASN A 3 11.84 -4.92 22.24
C ASN A 3 10.40 -4.94 21.63
N GLN A 4 10.20 -4.33 20.45
CA GLN A 4 8.95 -4.51 19.72
C GLN A 4 8.94 -5.96 19.21
N LYS A 5 8.11 -6.78 19.85
CA LYS A 5 7.67 -8.04 19.26
C LYS A 5 7.13 -7.75 17.87
N PRO A 6 7.45 -8.56 16.84
CA PRO A 6 6.78 -8.42 15.54
C PRO A 6 5.26 -8.46 15.79
N ASP A 7 4.54 -7.50 15.23
CA ASP A 7 3.08 -7.42 15.32
C ASP A 7 2.50 -8.79 14.99
N ASP A 8 1.90 -9.43 15.99
CA ASP A 8 1.35 -10.76 15.86
C ASP A 8 0.05 -10.68 15.03
N LEU A 9 0.15 -11.00 13.75
CA LEU A 9 -0.97 -11.06 12.82
C LEU A 9 -2.14 -11.86 13.40
N GLY A 10 -1.85 -12.90 14.17
CA GLY A 10 -2.85 -13.74 14.81
C GLY A 10 -3.65 -12.99 15.87
N GLU A 11 -2.98 -12.22 16.73
CA GLU A 11 -3.64 -11.38 17.73
C GLU A 11 -4.47 -10.28 17.06
N ARG A 12 -3.97 -9.70 15.98
CA ARG A 12 -4.70 -8.68 15.20
C ARG A 12 -5.96 -9.25 14.57
N LEU A 13 -5.87 -10.42 13.95
CA LEU A 13 -7.02 -11.13 13.41
C LEU A 13 -8.07 -11.38 14.50
N ARG A 14 -7.65 -11.83 15.68
CA ARG A 14 -8.52 -12.04 16.83
C ARG A 14 -9.23 -10.76 17.26
N GLN A 15 -8.51 -9.64 17.37
CA GLN A 15 -9.08 -8.33 17.72
C GLN A 15 -10.14 -7.89 16.71
N LEU A 16 -9.85 -7.98 15.41
CA LEU A 16 -10.80 -7.66 14.34
C LEU A 16 -12.04 -8.54 14.38
N ARG A 17 -11.87 -9.84 14.60
CA ARG A 17 -13.00 -10.78 14.74
C ARG A 17 -13.89 -10.41 15.92
N VAL A 18 -13.29 -10.14 17.08
CA VAL A 18 -14.05 -9.79 18.30
C VAL A 18 -14.75 -8.44 18.14
N ALA A 19 -14.08 -7.44 17.55
CA ALA A 19 -14.66 -6.13 17.26
C ALA A 19 -15.89 -6.20 16.33
N ARG A 20 -15.95 -7.19 15.44
CA ARG A 20 -17.08 -7.49 14.56
C ARG A 20 -18.08 -8.48 15.17
N SER A 21 -17.90 -8.85 16.45
CA SER A 21 -18.77 -9.79 17.18
C SER A 21 -18.88 -11.18 16.53
N PHE A 22 -17.88 -11.59 15.75
CA PHE A 22 -17.83 -12.94 15.19
C PHE A 22 -17.28 -13.95 16.21
N SER A 23 -18.01 -15.06 16.38
CA SER A 23 -17.41 -16.26 16.97
C SER A 23 -16.42 -16.91 15.99
N MET A 24 -15.51 -17.74 16.49
CA MET A 24 -14.57 -18.51 15.66
C MET A 24 -15.28 -19.30 14.55
N ARG A 25 -16.41 -19.94 14.88
CA ARG A 25 -17.20 -20.75 13.94
C ARG A 25 -17.86 -19.89 12.86
N GLN A 26 -18.40 -18.73 13.24
CA GLN A 26 -19.04 -17.82 12.29
C GLN A 26 -18.02 -17.25 11.30
N LEU A 27 -16.87 -16.77 11.79
CA LEU A 27 -15.83 -16.26 10.88
C LEU A 27 -15.31 -17.37 9.96
N ALA A 28 -15.09 -18.57 10.47
CA ALA A 28 -14.67 -19.72 9.67
C ALA A 28 -15.67 -20.02 8.55
N GLN A 29 -16.96 -20.00 8.86
CA GLN A 29 -18.04 -20.24 7.90
C GLN A 29 -18.06 -19.16 6.80
N VAL A 30 -18.03 -17.88 7.17
CA VAL A 30 -18.11 -16.76 6.20
C VAL A 30 -16.84 -16.66 5.33
N SER A 31 -15.68 -16.91 5.92
CA SER A 31 -14.40 -16.86 5.19
C SER A 31 -14.10 -18.11 4.36
N GLY A 32 -14.90 -19.18 4.51
CA GLY A 32 -14.65 -20.47 3.85
C GLY A 32 -13.41 -21.21 4.38
N LEU A 33 -12.98 -20.90 5.62
CA LEU A 33 -11.89 -21.58 6.30
C LEU A 33 -12.40 -22.58 7.32
N SER A 34 -11.55 -23.55 7.72
CA SER A 34 -11.88 -24.37 8.88
C SER A 34 -11.65 -23.61 10.18
N ALA A 35 -12.48 -23.88 11.20
CA ALA A 35 -12.29 -23.28 12.53
C ALA A 35 -10.93 -23.64 13.14
N ASN A 36 -10.37 -24.81 12.80
CA ASN A 36 -9.05 -25.21 13.24
C ASN A 36 -7.96 -24.35 12.57
N ALA A 37 -8.02 -24.14 11.24
CA ALA A 37 -7.09 -23.28 10.53
C ALA A 37 -7.10 -21.85 11.09
N LEU A 38 -8.28 -21.29 11.30
CA LEU A 38 -8.45 -19.97 11.89
C LEU A 38 -7.86 -19.89 13.31
N SER A 39 -8.10 -20.91 14.15
CA SER A 39 -7.51 -21.02 15.49
C SER A 39 -5.97 -21.09 15.47
N MET A 40 -5.40 -21.82 14.52
CA MET A 40 -3.94 -21.91 14.35
C MET A 40 -3.35 -20.55 13.96
N ILE A 41 -4.00 -19.81 13.08
CA ILE A 41 -3.59 -18.46 12.66
C ILE A 41 -3.67 -17.50 13.86
N GLU A 42 -4.79 -17.43 14.57
CA GLU A 42 -4.97 -16.53 15.73
C GLU A 42 -3.96 -16.80 16.87
N ARG A 43 -3.48 -18.02 16.99
CA ARG A 43 -2.44 -18.39 17.98
C ARG A 43 -1.00 -18.23 17.47
N GLY A 44 -0.82 -17.75 16.24
CA GLY A 44 0.51 -17.62 15.63
C GLY A 44 1.20 -18.97 15.34
N LEU A 45 0.45 -20.08 15.33
CA LEU A 45 0.95 -21.43 15.05
C LEU A 45 1.03 -21.76 13.56
N SER A 46 0.40 -20.95 12.72
CA SER A 46 0.53 -21.01 11.26
C SER A 46 0.42 -19.62 10.65
N SER A 47 1.21 -19.37 9.61
CA SER A 47 1.11 -18.14 8.82
C SER A 47 0.09 -18.34 7.70
N PRO A 48 -0.90 -17.45 7.56
CA PRO A 48 -1.87 -17.52 6.46
C PRO A 48 -1.21 -17.16 5.14
N SER A 49 -1.67 -17.74 4.05
CA SER A 49 -1.33 -17.29 2.71
C SER A 49 -1.97 -15.92 2.41
N VAL A 50 -1.45 -15.20 1.41
CA VAL A 50 -2.04 -13.94 0.96
C VAL A 50 -3.52 -14.12 0.59
N SER A 51 -3.86 -15.19 -0.12
CA SER A 51 -5.25 -15.49 -0.47
C SER A 51 -6.14 -15.74 0.75
N THR A 52 -5.58 -16.35 1.81
CA THR A 52 -6.29 -16.53 3.08
C THR A 52 -6.55 -15.20 3.78
N LEU A 53 -5.58 -14.27 3.73
CA LEU A 53 -5.75 -12.93 4.28
C LEU A 53 -6.86 -12.14 3.56
N TYR A 54 -6.93 -12.22 2.24
CA TYR A 54 -8.03 -11.59 1.49
C TYR A 54 -9.39 -12.17 1.86
N LYS A 55 -9.54 -13.50 1.97
CA LYS A 55 -10.78 -14.13 2.41
C LYS A 55 -11.22 -13.67 3.82
N LEU A 56 -10.25 -13.50 4.72
CA LEU A 56 -10.51 -13.00 6.06
C LEU A 56 -10.87 -11.50 6.05
N ALA A 57 -10.21 -10.71 5.21
CA ALA A 57 -10.51 -9.30 5.03
C ALA A 57 -11.94 -9.09 4.52
N ASP A 58 -12.32 -9.83 3.47
CA ASP A 58 -13.68 -9.80 2.92
C ASP A 58 -14.73 -10.24 3.95
N ALA A 59 -14.49 -11.35 4.65
CA ALA A 59 -15.39 -11.87 5.68
C ALA A 59 -15.58 -10.90 6.86
N LEU A 60 -14.55 -10.12 7.19
CA LEU A 60 -14.58 -9.11 8.25
C LEU A 60 -14.97 -7.73 7.75
N GLU A 61 -15.16 -7.55 6.44
CA GLU A 61 -15.42 -6.26 5.80
C GLU A 61 -14.38 -5.18 6.21
N VAL A 62 -13.11 -5.54 6.13
CA VAL A 62 -11.99 -4.66 6.44
C VAL A 62 -10.94 -4.73 5.32
N PRO A 63 -10.19 -3.66 5.08
CA PRO A 63 -9.03 -3.73 4.20
C PRO A 63 -8.02 -4.76 4.72
N VAL A 64 -7.38 -5.51 3.82
CA VAL A 64 -6.34 -6.51 4.19
C VAL A 64 -5.19 -5.89 4.98
N THR A 65 -4.93 -4.60 4.79
CA THR A 65 -3.92 -3.82 5.52
C THR A 65 -4.19 -3.75 7.02
N LYS A 66 -5.44 -3.92 7.46
CA LYS A 66 -5.80 -3.97 8.89
C LYS A 66 -5.14 -5.11 9.66
N PHE A 67 -4.69 -6.16 8.97
CA PHE A 67 -3.95 -7.25 9.59
C PHE A 67 -2.48 -6.92 9.88
N PHE A 68 -1.91 -5.89 9.23
CA PHE A 68 -0.49 -5.58 9.28
C PHE A 68 -0.14 -4.31 10.06
N GLY A 69 -1.15 -3.57 10.54
CA GLY A 69 -0.95 -2.33 11.29
C GLY A 69 -1.50 -2.40 12.69
N THR A 70 -0.74 -1.93 13.66
CA THR A 70 -1.31 -1.42 14.90
C THR A 70 -2.25 -0.26 14.53
N GLU A 71 -3.42 -0.12 15.16
CA GLU A 71 -4.11 1.17 15.21
C GLU A 71 -3.21 2.13 15.98
N GLN A 72 -2.17 2.62 15.33
CA GLN A 72 -1.48 3.80 15.83
C GLN A 72 -2.52 4.91 15.80
N GLU A 73 -2.71 5.55 16.93
CA GLU A 73 -3.57 6.72 17.01
C GLU A 73 -3.20 7.66 15.87
N LYS A 74 -4.15 7.91 14.97
CA LYS A 74 -3.95 8.79 13.84
C LYS A 74 -3.57 10.18 14.37
N GLN A 75 -2.53 10.75 13.84
CA GLN A 75 -1.96 12.02 14.26
C GLN A 75 -2.35 13.13 13.28
N GLN A 76 -2.57 14.32 13.80
CA GLN A 76 -2.82 15.51 12.98
C GLN A 76 -1.52 16.09 12.39
N VAL A 77 -0.37 15.75 12.98
CA VAL A 77 0.95 16.19 12.53
C VAL A 77 1.87 14.99 12.51
N ILE A 78 2.48 14.73 11.35
CA ILE A 78 3.51 13.70 11.18
C ILE A 78 4.83 14.40 10.85
N PHE A 79 5.83 14.18 11.70
CA PHE A 79 7.19 14.58 11.43
C PHE A 79 8.08 13.34 11.27
N LEU A 80 8.68 13.18 10.10
CA LEU A 80 9.63 12.11 9.80
C LEU A 80 10.98 12.72 9.42
N ARG A 81 12.04 12.26 10.06
CA ARG A 81 13.39 12.57 9.63
C ARG A 81 13.74 11.80 8.36
N ALA A 82 14.79 12.24 7.69
CA ALA A 82 15.32 11.48 6.57
C ALA A 82 15.59 10.01 6.97
N ARG A 83 15.14 9.08 6.14
CA ARG A 83 15.29 7.61 6.32
C ARG A 83 14.42 6.97 7.42
N GLU A 84 13.52 7.69 8.06
CA GLU A 84 12.58 7.13 9.04
C GLU A 84 11.27 6.60 8.40
N GLY A 85 11.03 6.87 7.12
CA GLY A 85 9.87 6.35 6.39
C GLY A 85 9.95 4.84 6.17
N VAL A 86 8.79 4.21 6.05
CA VAL A 86 8.68 2.80 5.66
C VAL A 86 9.24 2.65 4.24
N ARG A 87 10.20 1.73 4.04
CA ARG A 87 10.83 1.47 2.75
C ARG A 87 10.45 0.09 2.25
N ILE A 88 9.85 0.04 1.07
CA ILE A 88 9.43 -1.20 0.42
C ILE A 88 10.18 -1.33 -0.90
N PRO A 89 10.99 -2.40 -1.05
CA PRO A 89 11.57 -2.71 -2.36
C PRO A 89 10.47 -3.03 -3.36
N ILE A 90 10.56 -2.44 -4.54
CA ILE A 90 9.71 -2.76 -5.69
C ILE A 90 10.59 -3.23 -6.84
N VAL A 91 10.00 -3.71 -7.93
CA VAL A 91 10.76 -4.12 -9.11
C VAL A 91 11.54 -2.91 -9.65
N ARG A 92 12.89 -3.02 -9.61
CA ARG A 92 13.83 -1.96 -10.06
C ARG A 92 13.66 -0.63 -9.36
N GLY A 93 13.38 -0.64 -8.03
CA GLY A 93 13.25 0.61 -7.31
C GLY A 93 12.89 0.45 -5.84
N ILE A 94 12.59 1.56 -5.22
CA ILE A 94 12.20 1.64 -3.80
C ILE A 94 11.01 2.60 -3.69
N TRP A 95 9.97 2.15 -3.03
CA TRP A 95 8.90 2.98 -2.50
C TRP A 95 9.23 3.37 -1.06
N GLU A 96 9.13 4.64 -0.72
CA GLU A 96 9.41 5.14 0.62
C GLU A 96 8.26 6.02 1.12
N GLY A 97 7.44 5.49 2.05
CA GLY A 97 6.31 6.19 2.64
C GLY A 97 6.74 7.38 3.50
N ARG A 98 5.93 8.43 3.50
CA ARG A 98 6.16 9.66 4.27
C ARG A 98 5.11 9.87 5.36
N GLY A 99 4.61 8.79 5.95
CA GLY A 99 3.78 8.79 7.14
C GLY A 99 2.29 8.96 6.89
N GLY A 100 1.81 8.82 5.65
CA GLY A 100 0.38 8.91 5.33
C GLY A 100 -0.45 7.87 6.09
N GLU A 101 0.11 6.69 6.35
CA GLU A 101 -0.52 5.62 7.12
C GLU A 101 -0.83 6.00 8.58
N LYS A 102 -0.11 6.99 9.12
CA LYS A 102 -0.27 7.51 10.50
C LYS A 102 -1.09 8.79 10.55
N PHE A 103 -1.38 9.40 9.41
CA PHE A 103 -2.09 10.67 9.34
C PHE A 103 -3.60 10.49 9.43
N VAL A 104 -4.30 11.45 10.06
CA VAL A 104 -5.77 11.42 10.20
C VAL A 104 -6.52 11.61 8.89
N GLY A 105 -5.91 12.28 7.90
CA GLY A 105 -6.49 12.55 6.60
C GLY A 105 -6.25 11.43 5.59
N ARG A 106 -6.90 11.54 4.43
CA ARG A 106 -6.68 10.64 3.28
C ARG A 106 -5.65 11.26 2.35
N VAL A 107 -4.41 11.29 2.83
CA VAL A 107 -3.25 11.80 2.09
C VAL A 107 -2.10 10.83 2.31
N GLU A 108 -1.52 10.32 1.24
CA GLU A 108 -0.40 9.39 1.28
C GLU A 108 0.76 9.94 0.44
N PRO A 109 1.67 10.71 1.07
CA PRO A 109 2.90 11.13 0.41
C PRO A 109 3.94 10.00 0.46
N PHE A 110 4.64 9.78 -0.64
CA PHE A 110 5.76 8.84 -0.71
C PHE A 110 6.78 9.27 -1.77
N VAL A 111 7.98 8.75 -1.66
CA VAL A 111 9.03 8.93 -2.66
C VAL A 111 9.22 7.62 -3.40
N LEU A 112 9.20 7.67 -4.72
CA LEU A 112 9.65 6.59 -5.60
C LEU A 112 11.06 6.88 -6.06
N THR A 113 11.97 5.91 -5.85
CA THR A 113 13.30 5.91 -6.46
C THR A 113 13.34 4.77 -7.46
N LEU A 114 13.57 5.06 -8.73
CA LEU A 114 13.39 4.15 -9.85
C LEU A 114 14.69 4.02 -10.64
N GLU A 115 15.17 2.79 -10.77
CA GLU A 115 16.30 2.48 -11.64
C GLU A 115 15.96 2.70 -13.12
N ALA A 116 16.97 2.78 -13.95
CA ALA A 116 16.79 2.84 -15.40
C ALA A 116 15.97 1.62 -15.89
N GLY A 117 14.94 1.88 -16.70
CA GLY A 117 14.02 0.86 -17.21
C GLY A 117 13.02 0.31 -16.19
N ALA A 118 12.87 0.93 -15.01
CA ALA A 118 11.77 0.64 -14.10
C ALA A 118 10.43 1.13 -14.70
N ASP A 119 9.37 0.38 -14.49
CA ASP A 119 8.01 0.73 -14.90
C ASP A 119 6.97 0.28 -13.87
N SER A 120 5.75 0.78 -14.01
CA SER A 120 4.62 0.44 -13.14
C SER A 120 4.01 -0.93 -13.40
N GLY A 121 4.56 -1.69 -14.34
CA GLY A 121 4.05 -3.00 -14.76
C GLY A 121 3.18 -2.95 -16.01
N ALA A 122 2.78 -4.13 -16.49
CA ALA A 122 2.03 -4.28 -17.73
C ALA A 122 0.59 -3.75 -17.64
N ALA A 123 -0.03 -3.80 -16.46
CA ALA A 123 -1.38 -3.29 -16.24
C ALA A 123 -1.33 -1.81 -15.87
N ALA A 124 -2.23 -1.02 -16.46
CA ALA A 124 -2.44 0.34 -16.03
C ALA A 124 -3.04 0.39 -14.61
N MET A 125 -2.68 1.40 -13.86
CA MET A 125 -3.23 1.67 -12.52
C MET A 125 -4.52 2.49 -12.66
N ILE A 126 -5.50 2.18 -11.81
CA ILE A 126 -6.74 2.93 -11.65
C ILE A 126 -7.09 2.86 -10.16
N HIS A 127 -7.32 4.01 -9.53
CA HIS A 127 -7.78 4.06 -8.15
C HIS A 127 -8.62 5.33 -7.90
N SER A 128 -9.29 5.43 -6.76
CA SER A 128 -10.04 6.62 -6.41
C SER A 128 -9.15 7.79 -6.00
N GLY A 129 -9.71 9.00 -5.95
CA GLY A 129 -9.01 10.20 -5.50
C GLY A 129 -8.17 10.86 -6.58
N HIS A 130 -7.07 11.46 -6.16
CA HIS A 130 -6.18 12.25 -7.01
C HIS A 130 -4.74 11.86 -6.76
N GLU A 131 -3.94 11.98 -7.80
CA GLU A 131 -2.49 11.77 -7.73
C GLU A 131 -1.77 13.06 -8.15
N PHE A 132 -0.86 13.52 -7.30
CA PHE A 132 0.09 14.58 -7.60
C PHE A 132 1.49 13.96 -7.67
N VAL A 133 2.18 14.22 -8.75
CA VAL A 133 3.55 13.77 -9.01
C VAL A 133 4.45 14.98 -9.18
N PHE A 134 5.61 14.97 -8.53
CA PHE A 134 6.65 15.98 -8.69
C PHE A 134 7.99 15.30 -8.97
N CYS A 135 8.63 15.61 -10.07
CA CYS A 135 9.92 15.07 -10.41
C CYS A 135 11.01 15.75 -9.60
N LEU A 136 11.71 14.96 -8.76
CA LEU A 136 12.83 15.45 -7.92
C LEU A 136 14.15 15.38 -8.66
N THR A 137 14.43 14.25 -9.30
CA THR A 137 15.68 14.01 -10.03
C THR A 137 15.47 13.04 -11.18
N GLY A 138 16.32 13.09 -12.19
CA GLY A 138 16.24 12.24 -13.37
C GLY A 138 15.11 12.69 -14.29
N SER A 139 14.45 11.75 -14.95
CA SER A 139 13.36 12.02 -15.89
C SER A 139 12.43 10.82 -15.89
N ILE A 140 11.13 11.05 -15.97
CA ILE A 140 10.12 10.00 -15.95
C ILE A 140 9.05 10.26 -17.00
N GLU A 141 8.59 9.23 -17.64
CA GLU A 141 7.45 9.27 -18.53
C GLU A 141 6.21 8.77 -17.80
N TYR A 142 5.19 9.61 -17.73
CA TYR A 142 3.84 9.24 -17.30
C TYR A 142 2.92 9.15 -18.51
N GLU A 143 2.01 8.20 -18.50
CA GLU A 143 0.92 8.10 -19.45
C GLU A 143 -0.39 8.13 -18.68
N VAL A 144 -1.31 9.03 -19.05
CA VAL A 144 -2.66 9.13 -18.49
C VAL A 144 -3.64 9.12 -19.65
N GLU A 145 -4.58 8.15 -19.67
CA GLU A 145 -5.55 7.95 -20.77
C GLU A 145 -4.89 7.92 -22.17
N GLY A 146 -3.71 7.28 -22.26
CA GLY A 146 -2.98 7.17 -23.51
C GLY A 146 -2.17 8.40 -23.90
N GLN A 147 -2.27 9.50 -23.16
CA GLN A 147 -1.44 10.70 -23.40
C GLN A 147 -0.16 10.63 -22.56
N GLY A 148 0.99 10.77 -23.22
CA GLY A 148 2.30 10.79 -22.58
C GLY A 148 2.69 12.18 -22.05
N TYR A 149 3.30 12.19 -20.87
CA TYR A 149 3.86 13.37 -20.21
C TYR A 149 5.29 13.05 -19.78
N GLN A 150 6.25 13.77 -20.31
CA GLN A 150 7.65 13.67 -19.89
C GLN A 150 7.89 14.67 -18.78
N LEU A 151 8.29 14.18 -17.60
CA LEU A 151 8.58 15.03 -16.44
C LEU A 151 10.11 15.08 -16.23
N GLU A 152 10.63 16.30 -16.21
CA GLU A 152 12.00 16.66 -15.85
C GLU A 152 12.05 17.21 -14.42
N PRO A 153 13.21 17.36 -13.78
CA PRO A 153 13.31 17.89 -12.43
C PRO A 153 12.65 19.27 -12.28
N GLY A 154 11.68 19.35 -11.35
CA GLY A 154 10.85 20.54 -11.12
C GLY A 154 9.48 20.50 -11.80
N ASP A 155 9.26 19.59 -12.74
CA ASP A 155 7.96 19.41 -13.35
C ASP A 155 6.99 18.67 -12.42
N SER A 156 5.70 18.96 -12.61
CA SER A 156 4.63 18.28 -11.86
C SER A 156 3.47 17.89 -12.75
N LEU A 157 2.78 16.82 -12.36
CA LEU A 157 1.56 16.33 -12.98
C LEU A 157 0.51 16.12 -11.88
N LEU A 158 -0.69 16.63 -12.08
CA LEU A 158 -1.85 16.44 -11.20
C LEU A 158 -3.02 15.94 -12.01
N PHE A 159 -3.60 14.81 -11.59
CA PHE A 159 -4.73 14.21 -12.29
C PHE A 159 -5.67 13.46 -11.35
N ALA A 160 -6.91 13.21 -11.83
CA ALA A 160 -7.86 12.37 -11.14
C ALA A 160 -7.48 10.89 -11.35
N ALA A 161 -7.20 10.18 -10.29
CA ALA A 161 -6.58 8.85 -10.35
C ALA A 161 -7.53 7.72 -10.83
N HIS A 162 -8.81 8.02 -11.06
CA HIS A 162 -9.72 7.11 -11.76
C HIS A 162 -9.42 7.02 -13.27
N LEU A 163 -8.59 7.92 -13.81
CA LEU A 163 -8.06 7.83 -15.16
C LEU A 163 -6.99 6.74 -15.23
N SER A 164 -7.03 5.95 -16.29
CA SER A 164 -6.04 4.88 -16.52
C SER A 164 -4.66 5.48 -16.68
N HIS A 165 -3.69 5.05 -15.86
CA HIS A 165 -2.36 5.65 -15.87
C HIS A 165 -1.25 4.63 -15.63
N ARG A 166 -0.06 4.97 -16.08
CA ARG A 166 1.19 4.22 -15.87
C ARG A 166 2.39 5.14 -16.01
N TRP A 167 3.54 4.67 -15.51
CA TRP A 167 4.79 5.41 -15.61
C TRP A 167 5.94 4.48 -15.95
N ARG A 168 7.00 5.06 -16.50
CA ARG A 168 8.27 4.37 -16.74
C ARG A 168 9.46 5.33 -16.63
N ASN A 169 10.57 4.83 -16.12
CA ASN A 169 11.87 5.48 -16.26
C ASN A 169 12.52 5.02 -17.58
N ALA A 170 12.24 5.73 -18.66
CA ALA A 170 12.84 5.46 -19.96
C ALA A 170 14.29 5.98 -20.07
N GLY A 171 14.77 6.70 -19.05
CA GLY A 171 16.13 7.25 -19.00
C GLY A 171 17.19 6.19 -18.70
N LYS A 172 18.46 6.63 -18.69
CA LYS A 172 19.64 5.78 -18.37
C LYS A 172 20.11 5.95 -16.92
N ALA A 173 19.55 6.87 -16.19
CA ALA A 173 19.88 7.19 -14.80
C ALA A 173 18.73 6.85 -13.86
N VAL A 174 19.05 6.82 -12.57
CA VAL A 174 18.03 6.71 -11.51
C VAL A 174 17.18 7.99 -11.51
N SER A 175 15.86 7.82 -11.42
CA SER A 175 14.91 8.93 -11.27
C SER A 175 14.25 8.86 -9.89
N SER A 176 13.89 10.02 -9.33
CA SER A 176 13.20 10.11 -8.05
C SER A 176 12.01 11.06 -8.16
N LEU A 177 10.88 10.62 -7.63
CA LEU A 177 9.61 11.33 -7.66
C LEU A 177 9.06 11.47 -6.25
N LEU A 178 8.48 12.62 -5.94
CA LEU A 178 7.52 12.74 -4.86
C LEU A 178 6.12 12.50 -5.44
N VAL A 179 5.41 11.53 -4.88
CA VAL A 179 4.02 11.26 -5.24
C VAL A 179 3.16 11.49 -4.02
N VAL A 180 1.99 12.12 -4.23
CA VAL A 180 1.01 12.35 -3.17
C VAL A 180 -0.34 11.87 -3.67
N LEU A 181 -0.87 10.82 -3.04
CA LEU A 181 -2.25 10.39 -3.24
C LEU A 181 -3.15 11.12 -2.25
N SER A 182 -4.33 11.54 -2.69
CA SER A 182 -5.30 12.22 -1.83
C SER A 182 -6.73 11.87 -2.20
N GLY A 183 -7.64 11.93 -1.21
CA GLY A 183 -9.06 11.70 -1.43
C GLY A 183 -9.43 10.27 -1.86
N PHE A 184 -8.52 9.31 -1.73
CA PHE A 184 -8.75 7.90 -2.07
C PHE A 184 -9.74 7.26 -1.09
N ASP A 185 -10.47 6.24 -1.54
CA ASP A 185 -11.36 5.47 -0.69
C ASP A 185 -10.58 4.56 0.26
N ALA A 186 -11.15 4.33 1.44
CA ALA A 186 -10.51 3.48 2.46
C ALA A 186 -10.36 2.02 2.00
N LEU A 187 -11.09 1.63 0.96
CA LEU A 187 -11.05 0.29 0.35
C LEU A 187 -10.02 0.18 -0.78
N ASP A 188 -9.49 1.29 -1.28
CA ASP A 188 -8.44 1.25 -2.27
C ASP A 188 -7.18 0.60 -1.67
N GLN A 189 -6.60 -0.30 -2.43
CA GLN A 189 -5.34 -0.90 -2.03
C GLN A 189 -4.26 0.18 -2.02
N THR A 190 -3.47 0.24 -0.95
CA THR A 190 -2.32 1.13 -0.88
C THR A 190 -1.43 0.92 -2.09
N THR A 191 -0.94 1.98 -2.70
CA THR A 191 -0.09 1.97 -3.90
C THR A 191 1.10 1.01 -3.75
N ALA A 192 1.66 0.87 -2.54
CA ALA A 192 2.70 -0.09 -2.24
C ALA A 192 2.28 -1.55 -2.53
N VAL A 193 1.02 -1.90 -2.29
CA VAL A 193 0.48 -3.25 -2.55
C VAL A 193 0.24 -3.46 -4.05
N GLN A 194 -0.16 -2.41 -4.77
CA GLN A 194 -0.36 -2.47 -6.22
C GLN A 194 0.97 -2.66 -6.97
N LEU A 195 2.03 -1.95 -6.53
CA LEU A 195 3.36 -2.04 -7.13
C LEU A 195 4.10 -3.35 -6.81
N HIS A 196 3.63 -4.13 -5.84
CA HIS A 196 4.25 -5.39 -5.43
C HIS A 196 3.56 -6.64 -6.01
N LYS A 197 2.54 -6.50 -6.84
CA LYS A 197 1.93 -7.65 -7.53
C LYS A 197 2.90 -8.15 -8.62
N PRO A 198 3.43 -9.39 -8.50
CA PRO A 198 4.16 -9.98 -9.61
C PRO A 198 3.19 -10.10 -10.79
N SER A 199 3.62 -9.66 -11.96
CA SER A 199 2.92 -9.94 -13.21
C SER A 199 2.80 -11.46 -13.37
N VAL A 200 1.57 -11.97 -13.42
CA VAL A 200 1.27 -13.37 -13.74
C VAL A 200 1.48 -13.60 -15.22
#